data_14d0b9c229c98afa562679a6702eeee0
#
_entry.id   14d0b9c229c98afa562679a6702eeee0
#
_cell.length_a   1.000
_cell.length_b   1.000
_cell.length_c   1.000
_cell.angle_alpha   90.00
_cell.angle_beta   90.00
_cell.angle_gamma   90.00
#
_symmetry.space_group_name_H-M   'P 1'
#
loop_
_entity.id
_entity.type
_entity.pdbx_description
1 polymer ?
#
loop_
_entity_poly.entity_id
_entity_poly.type
_entity_poly.pdbx_seq_one_letter_code
_entity_poly.pdbx_strand_id
1 'polypeptide(L)'
;LGMRPVPVEIICYHCEQAAEKMLKGTLAQFGMEPPKTHDLIQLCKLCMERDPQFEQLADACVELTPYGVQVRYPSHMELDESDMNCALRECRKIREFVLQRLDPHISQDIKAVTEAKRKFEQHMG
;
A
#
# COMPACT_ATOMS: atom_id res chain seq x y z
N LEU A 1 -27.70 -0.64 17.12
CA LEU A 1 -27.46 -0.90 15.83
C LEU A 1 -26.14 -1.45 15.51
N GLY A 2 -25.74 -2.45 15.56
CA GLY A 2 -24.65 -3.14 14.94
C GLY A 2 -23.43 -2.37 14.50
N MET A 3 -23.21 -1.20 15.03
CA MET A 3 -21.96 -0.52 14.75
C MET A 3 -20.86 -1.23 15.49
N ARG A 4 -20.30 -2.20 14.80
CA ARG A 4 -19.15 -2.90 15.36
C ARG A 4 -17.94 -1.99 15.31
N PRO A 5 -17.02 -2.11 16.27
CA PRO A 5 -15.75 -1.42 16.15
C PRO A 5 -15.09 -1.79 14.84
N VAL A 6 -14.43 -0.83 14.24
CA VAL A 6 -13.68 -1.06 13.00
C VAL A 6 -12.60 -2.11 13.30
N PRO A 7 -12.45 -3.14 12.45
CA PRO A 7 -11.43 -4.17 12.69
C PRO A 7 -10.04 -3.62 12.33
N VAL A 8 -9.46 -2.89 13.27
CA VAL A 8 -8.22 -2.14 13.05
C VAL A 8 -7.10 -3.05 12.57
N GLU A 9 -6.94 -4.21 13.19
CA GLU A 9 -5.86 -5.14 12.83
C GLU A 9 -5.99 -5.63 11.39
N ILE A 10 -7.22 -5.87 10.96
CA ILE A 10 -7.48 -6.33 9.59
C ILE A 10 -7.15 -5.24 8.59
N ILE A 11 -7.53 -4.01 8.89
CA ILE A 11 -7.23 -2.89 8.00
C ILE A 11 -5.73 -2.66 7.91
N CYS A 12 -5.03 -2.68 9.02
CA CYS A 12 -3.58 -2.52 9.02
C CYS A 12 -2.89 -3.63 8.22
N TYR A 13 -3.37 -4.86 8.37
CA TYR A 13 -2.86 -5.99 7.59
C TYR A 13 -3.07 -5.78 6.10
N HIS A 14 -4.26 -5.34 5.71
CA HIS A 14 -4.54 -5.10 4.28
C HIS A 14 -3.70 -3.96 3.72
N CYS A 15 -3.39 -2.95 4.52
CA CYS A 15 -2.50 -1.88 4.10
C CYS A 15 -1.11 -2.43 3.78
N GLU A 16 -0.60 -3.30 4.63
CA GLU A 16 0.70 -3.94 4.38
C GLU A 16 0.64 -4.80 3.13
N GLN A 17 -0.41 -5.61 2.99
CA GLN A 17 -0.56 -6.48 1.83
C GLN A 17 -0.67 -5.70 0.53
N ALA A 18 -1.40 -4.59 0.55
CA ALA A 18 -1.50 -3.72 -0.62
C ALA A 18 -0.13 -3.14 -0.99
N ALA A 19 0.62 -2.66 -0.01
CA ALA A 19 1.96 -2.13 -0.24
C ALA A 19 2.88 -3.20 -0.81
N GLU A 20 2.83 -4.41 -0.26
CA GLU A 20 3.63 -5.53 -0.73
C GLU A 20 3.35 -5.81 -2.21
N LYS A 21 2.07 -5.87 -2.58
CA LYS A 21 1.69 -6.13 -3.98
C LYS A 21 2.13 -5.02 -4.91
N MET A 22 2.05 -3.78 -4.47
CA MET A 22 2.48 -2.65 -5.28
C MET A 22 3.99 -2.66 -5.51
N LEU A 23 4.77 -2.96 -4.49
CA LEU A 23 6.23 -3.03 -4.64
C LEU A 23 6.64 -4.24 -5.49
N LYS A 24 6.00 -5.39 -5.29
CA LYS A 24 6.28 -6.56 -6.13
C LYS A 24 5.89 -6.33 -7.58
N GLY A 25 4.77 -5.66 -7.81
CA GLY A 25 4.35 -5.28 -9.16
C GLY A 25 5.35 -4.36 -9.83
N THR A 26 5.91 -3.42 -9.07
CA THR A 26 6.95 -2.54 -9.58
C THR A 26 8.20 -3.32 -9.99
N LEU A 27 8.63 -4.28 -9.16
CA LEU A 27 9.78 -5.11 -9.49
C LEU A 27 9.53 -5.93 -10.75
N ALA A 28 8.33 -6.49 -10.88
CA ALA A 28 7.97 -7.22 -12.08
C ALA A 28 8.03 -6.33 -13.31
N GLN A 29 7.59 -5.09 -13.19
CA GLN A 29 7.67 -4.13 -14.29
C GLN A 29 9.12 -3.80 -14.66
N PHE A 30 10.02 -3.80 -13.69
CA PHE A 30 11.44 -3.65 -13.96
C PHE A 30 12.07 -4.90 -14.57
N GLY A 31 11.29 -5.96 -14.78
CA GLY A 31 11.81 -7.21 -15.32
C GLY A 31 12.44 -8.13 -14.29
N MET A 32 12.21 -7.85 -13.01
CA MET A 32 12.74 -8.66 -11.92
C MET A 32 11.65 -9.54 -11.35
N GLU A 33 11.92 -10.84 -11.17
CA GLU A 33 10.99 -11.70 -10.47
C GLU A 33 10.98 -11.33 -8.98
N PRO A 34 9.83 -10.94 -8.42
CA PRO A 34 9.79 -10.52 -7.03
C PRO A 34 10.13 -11.69 -6.10
N PRO A 35 10.94 -11.46 -5.07
CA PRO A 35 11.23 -12.49 -4.09
C PRO A 35 10.01 -12.83 -3.26
N LYS A 36 10.01 -14.04 -2.71
CA LYS A 36 8.93 -14.49 -1.82
C LYS A 36 9.17 -13.96 -0.41
N THR A 37 9.02 -12.67 -0.24
CA THR A 37 9.19 -12.04 1.06
C THR A 37 7.97 -11.18 1.37
N HIS A 38 7.72 -10.97 2.65
CA HIS A 38 6.70 -10.04 3.11
C HIS A 38 7.34 -8.79 3.73
N ASP A 39 8.65 -8.69 3.64
CA ASP A 39 9.38 -7.56 4.20
C ASP A 39 9.39 -6.40 3.20
N LEU A 40 8.60 -5.38 3.48
CA LEU A 40 8.50 -4.22 2.60
C LEU A 40 9.83 -3.47 2.49
N ILE A 41 10.64 -3.51 3.55
CA ILE A 41 11.94 -2.85 3.55
C ILE A 41 12.85 -3.49 2.51
N GLN A 42 12.87 -4.82 2.46
CA GLN A 42 13.63 -5.54 1.45
C GLN A 42 13.14 -5.22 0.04
N LEU A 43 11.82 -5.23 -0.15
CA LEU A 43 11.22 -4.91 -1.45
C LEU A 43 11.56 -3.48 -1.89
N CYS A 44 11.49 -2.54 -0.96
CA CYS A 44 11.84 -1.15 -1.23
C CYS A 44 13.30 -1.02 -1.66
N LYS A 45 14.20 -1.72 -0.96
CA LYS A 45 15.62 -1.69 -1.32
C LYS A 45 15.86 -2.21 -2.73
N LEU A 46 15.16 -3.28 -3.11
CA LEU A 46 15.27 -3.80 -4.47
C LEU A 46 14.77 -2.80 -5.50
N CYS A 47 13.66 -2.12 -5.21
CA CYS A 47 13.17 -1.07 -6.09
C CYS A 47 14.18 0.08 -6.21
N MET A 48 14.85 0.42 -5.12
CA MET A 48 15.86 1.49 -5.11
C MET A 48 17.04 1.19 -6.02
N GLU A 49 17.34 -0.08 -6.27
CA GLU A 49 18.42 -0.45 -7.19
C GLU A 49 18.13 -0.01 -8.61
N ARG A 50 16.85 0.09 -8.98
CA ARG A 50 16.44 0.51 -10.31
C ARG A 50 16.00 1.96 -10.35
N ASP A 51 15.41 2.45 -9.27
CA ASP A 51 14.94 3.82 -9.17
C ASP A 51 15.25 4.31 -7.74
N PRO A 52 16.39 5.02 -7.57
CA PRO A 52 16.78 5.47 -6.24
C PRO A 52 15.74 6.33 -5.51
N GLN A 53 14.80 6.92 -6.24
CA GLN A 53 13.78 7.76 -5.62
C GLN A 53 12.80 6.96 -4.76
N PHE A 54 12.79 5.63 -4.88
CA PHE A 54 12.02 4.80 -3.97
C PHE A 54 12.47 4.94 -2.51
N GLU A 55 13.63 5.53 -2.27
CA GLU A 55 14.06 5.86 -0.91
C GLU A 55 13.00 6.68 -0.17
N GLN A 56 12.21 7.47 -0.89
CA GLN A 56 11.14 8.27 -0.28
C GLN A 56 10.10 7.41 0.41
N LEU A 57 10.02 6.14 0.08
CA LEU A 57 9.06 5.22 0.67
C LEU A 57 9.63 4.42 1.84
N ALA A 58 10.90 4.64 2.18
CA ALA A 58 11.55 3.84 3.21
C ALA A 58 10.81 3.90 4.55
N ASP A 59 10.43 5.09 4.99
CA ASP A 59 9.73 5.24 6.27
C ASP A 59 8.36 4.57 6.25
N ALA A 60 7.65 4.69 5.14
CA ALA A 60 6.34 4.04 4.99
C ALA A 60 6.49 2.52 5.07
N CYS A 61 7.54 1.97 4.45
CA CYS A 61 7.78 0.54 4.49
C CYS A 61 8.14 0.06 5.90
N VAL A 62 8.91 0.86 6.64
CA VAL A 62 9.22 0.54 8.03
C VAL A 62 7.94 0.51 8.88
N GLU A 63 7.08 1.49 8.67
CA GLU A 63 5.82 1.59 9.42
C GLU A 63 4.89 0.40 9.16
N LEU A 64 4.78 -0.02 7.90
CA LEU A 64 3.79 -1.02 7.51
C LEU A 64 4.27 -2.46 7.69
N THR A 65 5.57 -2.70 7.64
CA THR A 65 6.10 -4.07 7.68
C THR A 65 5.58 -4.89 8.87
N PRO A 66 5.52 -4.35 10.10
CA PRO A 66 5.03 -5.15 11.22
C PRO A 66 3.60 -5.66 11.07
N TYR A 67 2.77 -4.98 10.28
CA TYR A 67 1.38 -5.38 10.12
C TYR A 67 1.20 -6.58 9.21
N GLY A 68 2.24 -6.99 8.51
CA GLY A 68 2.19 -8.17 7.66
C GLY A 68 2.24 -9.47 8.43
N VAL A 69 2.59 -9.40 9.70
CA VAL A 69 2.58 -10.57 10.58
C VAL A 69 1.21 -10.64 11.24
N GLN A 70 0.27 -11.12 10.49
CA GLN A 70 -1.11 -10.94 10.74
C GLN A 70 -1.61 -11.43 12.06
N VAL A 71 -1.45 -12.09 12.82
CA VAL A 71 -2.38 -12.77 13.71
C VAL A 71 -1.84 -13.05 15.05
N ARG A 72 -0.70 -12.56 15.24
CA ARG A 72 0.04 -13.06 16.35
C ARG A 72 0.45 -11.97 17.29
N TYR A 73 -0.37 -10.91 17.29
CA TYR A 73 -0.16 -9.88 18.29
C TYR A 73 -0.56 -10.46 19.64
N PRO A 74 0.34 -10.47 20.60
CA PRO A 74 -0.08 -10.76 21.96
C PRO A 74 -1.17 -9.80 22.35
N SER A 75 -2.05 -10.23 23.24
CA SER A 75 -3.22 -9.43 23.62
C SER A 75 -2.85 -8.05 24.17
N HIS A 76 -1.62 -7.86 24.61
CA HIS A 76 -1.17 -6.56 25.11
C HIS A 76 -0.71 -5.60 24.00
N MET A 77 -0.66 -6.06 22.75
CA MET A 77 -0.29 -5.23 21.61
C MET A 77 -1.53 -4.85 20.82
N GLU A 78 -2.44 -4.15 21.47
CA GLU A 78 -3.65 -3.72 20.79
C GLU A 78 -3.35 -2.53 19.91
N LEU A 79 -3.79 -2.64 18.66
CA LEU A 79 -3.73 -1.52 17.74
C LEU A 79 -4.98 -0.67 17.91
N ASP A 80 -4.84 0.64 17.76
CA ASP A 80 -5.98 1.55 17.89
C ASP A 80 -6.24 2.28 16.55
N GLU A 81 -7.22 3.16 16.58
CA GLU A 81 -7.56 3.92 15.36
C GLU A 81 -6.43 4.80 14.89
N SER A 82 -5.58 5.27 15.78
CA SER A 82 -4.40 6.04 15.40
C SER A 82 -3.45 5.21 14.56
N ASP A 83 -3.24 3.95 14.95
CA ASP A 83 -2.42 3.03 14.17
C ASP A 83 -3.04 2.78 12.79
N MET A 84 -4.35 2.59 12.74
CA MET A 84 -5.08 2.39 11.50
C MET A 84 -4.93 3.59 10.57
N ASN A 85 -5.12 4.79 11.09
CA ASN A 85 -5.02 6.01 10.30
C ASN A 85 -3.59 6.20 9.77
N CYS A 86 -2.60 5.87 10.57
CA CYS A 86 -1.21 5.90 10.15
C CYS A 86 -0.97 4.90 9.01
N ALA A 87 -1.46 3.66 9.17
CA ALA A 87 -1.30 2.64 8.14
C ALA A 87 -1.96 3.05 6.83
N LEU A 88 -3.17 3.60 6.90
CA LEU A 88 -3.88 4.07 5.71
C LEU A 88 -3.11 5.18 5.02
N ARG A 89 -2.57 6.12 5.78
CA ARG A 89 -1.79 7.23 5.23
C ARG A 89 -0.53 6.73 4.53
N GLU A 90 0.18 5.82 5.17
CA GLU A 90 1.43 5.31 4.61
C GLU A 90 1.16 4.42 3.39
N CYS A 91 0.11 3.63 3.42
CA CYS A 91 -0.31 2.83 2.27
C CYS A 91 -0.66 3.73 1.08
N ARG A 92 -1.40 4.80 1.32
CA ARG A 92 -1.76 5.76 0.28
C ARG A 92 -0.53 6.42 -0.31
N LYS A 93 0.43 6.77 0.53
CA LYS A 93 1.68 7.36 0.08
C LYS A 93 2.42 6.44 -0.89
N ILE A 94 2.51 5.16 -0.55
CA ILE A 94 3.15 4.18 -1.43
C ILE A 94 2.36 4.05 -2.74
N ARG A 95 1.05 3.97 -2.65
CA ARG A 95 0.19 3.82 -3.82
C ARG A 95 0.37 5.00 -4.78
N GLU A 96 0.30 6.21 -4.27
CA GLU A 96 0.42 7.40 -5.11
C GLU A 96 1.80 7.48 -5.77
N PHE A 97 2.84 7.15 -5.02
CA PHE A 97 4.20 7.13 -5.57
C PHE A 97 4.33 6.10 -6.69
N VAL A 98 3.86 4.88 -6.44
CA VAL A 98 3.96 3.80 -7.41
C VAL A 98 3.17 4.11 -8.67
N LEU A 99 1.95 4.64 -8.51
CA LEU A 99 1.12 5.00 -9.65
C LEU A 99 1.79 6.05 -10.53
N GLN A 100 2.50 7.00 -9.95
CA GLN A 100 3.22 8.01 -10.71
C GLN A 100 4.41 7.42 -11.47
N ARG A 101 4.91 6.27 -11.04
CA ARG A 101 6.06 5.60 -11.65
C ARG A 101 5.68 4.53 -12.65
N LEU A 102 4.40 4.18 -12.74
CA LEU A 102 3.95 3.23 -13.75
C LEU A 102 4.14 3.84 -15.14
N ASP A 103 4.13 2.96 -16.14
CA ASP A 103 4.12 3.40 -17.53
C ASP A 103 3.08 4.51 -17.68
N PRO A 104 3.45 5.67 -18.27
CA PRO A 104 2.51 6.80 -18.37
C PRO A 104 1.19 6.43 -19.00
N HIS A 105 1.20 5.49 -19.94
CA HIS A 105 -0.01 5.03 -20.60
C HIS A 105 -0.96 4.35 -19.62
N ILE A 106 -0.43 3.44 -18.82
CA ILE A 106 -1.23 2.75 -17.79
C ILE A 106 -1.75 3.73 -16.75
N SER A 107 -0.90 4.66 -16.34
CA SER A 107 -1.28 5.68 -15.36
C SER A 107 -2.43 6.55 -15.87
N GLN A 108 -2.40 6.92 -17.15
CA GLN A 108 -3.47 7.70 -17.76
C GLN A 108 -4.78 6.91 -17.81
N ASP A 109 -4.70 5.63 -18.14
CA ASP A 109 -5.87 4.77 -18.18
C ASP A 109 -6.54 4.67 -16.80
N ILE A 110 -5.73 4.52 -15.76
CA ILE A 110 -6.24 4.47 -14.39
C ILE A 110 -6.92 5.79 -14.02
N LYS A 111 -6.30 6.92 -14.36
CA LYS A 111 -6.89 8.23 -14.09
C LYS A 111 -8.19 8.43 -14.84
N ALA A 112 -8.24 8.02 -16.12
CA ALA A 112 -9.44 8.14 -16.93
C ALA A 112 -10.59 7.34 -16.34
N VAL A 113 -10.32 6.12 -15.88
CA VAL A 113 -11.34 5.29 -15.25
C VAL A 113 -11.84 5.93 -13.95
N THR A 114 -10.93 6.46 -13.15
CA THR A 114 -11.28 7.11 -11.88
C THR A 114 -12.15 8.33 -12.12
N GLU A 115 -11.82 9.14 -13.11
CA GLU A 115 -12.62 10.33 -13.45
C GLU A 115 -13.98 9.96 -14.00
N ALA A 116 -14.05 8.96 -14.84
CA ALA A 116 -15.33 8.48 -15.37
C ALA A 116 -16.24 8.01 -14.24
N LYS A 117 -15.68 7.26 -13.29
CA LYS A 117 -16.43 6.79 -12.13
C LYS A 117 -16.94 7.96 -11.30
N ARG A 118 -16.10 8.97 -11.08
CA ARG A 118 -16.48 10.15 -10.32
C ARG A 118 -17.63 10.91 -10.99
N LYS A 119 -17.53 11.11 -12.32
CA LYS A 119 -18.57 11.79 -13.06
C LYS A 119 -19.88 11.02 -13.01
N PHE A 120 -19.80 9.71 -13.12
CA PHE A 120 -20.98 8.86 -13.02
C PHE A 120 -21.64 9.01 -11.65
N GLU A 121 -20.86 8.99 -10.58
CA GLU A 121 -21.37 9.14 -9.23
C GLU A 121 -22.01 10.51 -9.02
N GLN A 122 -21.44 11.57 -9.60
CA GLN A 122 -22.02 12.90 -9.53
C GLN A 122 -23.37 12.99 -10.23
N HIS A 123 -23.51 12.29 -11.37
CA HIS A 123 -24.79 12.26 -12.08
C HIS A 123 -25.85 11.47 -11.33
N MET A 124 -25.46 10.49 -10.58
CA MET A 124 -26.37 9.66 -9.80
C MET A 124 -26.79 10.32 -8.50
N GLY A 125 -25.99 11.24 -8.03
CA GLY A 125 -26.26 11.93 -6.80
C GLY A 125 -27.12 13.14 -7.03
#